data_b5fb341b486059c96304681ba9218509
#
_entry.id   b5fb341b486059c96304681ba9218509
#
_cell.length_a   1.000
_cell.length_b   1.000
_cell.length_c   1.000
_cell.angle_alpha   90.00
_cell.angle_beta   90.00
_cell.angle_gamma   90.00
#
_symmetry.space_group_name_H-M   'P 1'
#
loop_
_entity.id
_entity.type
_entity.pdbx_description
1 polymer ?
#
loop_
_entity_poly.entity_id
_entity_poly.type
_entity_poly.pdbx_seq_one_letter_code
_entity_poly.pdbx_strand_id
1 'polypeptide(L)'
;MADAAVVNVVAGALFDAQGRVLIAQRPPGKTLAGRWEFPGGKLDDGEEAFAGLARELREELGVAVAAAEPLIRYSHQYGERVVWLDMWVVTEWSGEPRGLDGQAIKWVHLNRLPGEDILEADQPIIEA
;
A
#
# COMPACT_ATOMS: atom_id res chain seq x y z
N MET A 1 -23.34 6.63 -19.32
CA MET A 1 -22.88 6.76 -18.64
C MET A 1 -21.89 6.13 -18.28
N ALA A 2 -21.17 6.10 -18.71
CA ALA A 2 -20.22 5.33 -18.29
C ALA A 2 -19.75 5.77 -17.03
N ASP A 3 -19.74 4.98 -16.16
CA ASP A 3 -19.19 5.28 -14.94
C ASP A 3 -17.75 5.50 -15.11
N ALA A 4 -17.27 6.54 -14.54
CA ALA A 4 -15.84 6.72 -14.42
C ALA A 4 -15.32 5.46 -13.77
N ALA A 5 -14.23 4.94 -14.27
CA ALA A 5 -13.65 3.76 -13.69
C ALA A 5 -13.21 4.09 -12.26
N VAL A 6 -13.91 3.53 -11.29
CA VAL A 6 -13.60 3.69 -9.88
C VAL A 6 -12.84 2.44 -9.42
N VAL A 7 -11.66 2.66 -8.86
CA VAL A 7 -10.83 1.57 -8.37
C VAL A 7 -10.66 1.74 -6.87
N ASN A 8 -10.95 0.70 -6.12
CA ASN A 8 -10.77 0.71 -4.67
C ASN A 8 -9.48 -0.03 -4.33
N VAL A 9 -8.56 0.67 -3.67
CA VAL A 9 -7.24 0.14 -3.30
C VAL A 9 -7.09 0.23 -1.80
N VAL A 10 -6.50 -0.80 -1.23
CA VAL A 10 -6.17 -0.83 0.18
C VAL A 10 -4.66 -0.95 0.31
N ALA A 11 -4.08 -0.27 1.29
CA ALA A 11 -2.64 -0.34 1.55
C ALA A 11 -2.39 -0.34 3.05
N GLY A 12 -1.22 -0.83 3.44
CA GLY A 12 -0.88 -0.96 4.85
C GLY A 12 0.51 -0.45 5.18
N ALA A 13 0.63 0.21 6.33
CA ALA A 13 1.90 0.59 6.90
C ALA A 13 2.31 -0.46 7.92
N LEU A 14 3.37 -1.20 7.63
CA LEU A 14 3.97 -2.16 8.56
C LEU A 14 5.19 -1.50 9.18
N PHE A 15 5.33 -1.63 10.49
CA PHE A 15 6.48 -1.06 11.20
C PHE A 15 7.32 -2.17 11.80
N ASP A 16 8.64 -1.99 11.77
CA ASP A 16 9.55 -2.91 12.46
C ASP A 16 9.78 -2.46 13.91
N ALA A 17 10.63 -3.20 14.62
CA ALA A 17 10.92 -2.90 16.02
C ALA A 17 11.62 -1.56 16.23
N GLN A 18 12.25 -1.00 15.17
CA GLN A 18 12.91 0.29 15.22
C GLN A 18 12.02 1.43 14.76
N GLY A 19 10.74 1.15 14.48
CA GLY A 19 9.80 2.18 14.04
C GLY A 19 9.95 2.57 12.57
N ARG A 20 10.66 1.77 11.77
CA ARG A 20 10.77 2.00 10.34
C ARG A 20 9.57 1.40 9.63
N VAL A 21 9.14 2.03 8.55
CA VAL A 21 7.99 1.58 7.77
C VAL A 21 8.46 0.87 6.50
N LEU A 22 7.71 -0.14 6.08
CA LEU A 22 8.02 -0.91 4.89
C LEU A 22 7.43 -0.24 3.65
N ILE A 23 8.26 -0.04 2.62
CA ILE A 23 7.79 0.41 1.31
C ILE A 23 8.25 -0.58 0.25
N ALA A 24 7.53 -0.60 -0.87
CA ALA A 24 7.80 -1.51 -1.98
C ALA A 24 7.95 -0.71 -3.26
N GLN A 25 8.84 -1.16 -4.14
CA GLN A 25 9.08 -0.51 -5.42
C GLN A 25 8.22 -1.17 -6.50
N ARG A 26 7.56 -0.37 -7.31
CA ARG A 26 6.78 -0.91 -8.43
C ARG A 26 7.73 -1.57 -9.42
N PRO A 27 7.46 -2.83 -9.79
CA PRO A 27 8.39 -3.58 -10.63
C PRO A 27 8.38 -3.07 -12.08
N PRO A 28 9.42 -3.43 -12.86
CA PRO A 28 9.46 -3.11 -14.29
C PRO A 28 8.22 -3.68 -15.00
N GLY A 29 7.73 -2.97 -16.00
CA GLY A 29 6.56 -3.38 -16.76
C GLY A 29 5.24 -2.89 -16.19
N LYS A 30 5.25 -2.34 -15.00
CA LYS A 30 4.05 -1.74 -14.40
C LYS A 30 4.05 -0.23 -14.62
N THR A 31 2.85 0.39 -14.58
CA THR A 31 2.73 1.83 -14.64
C THR A 31 3.54 2.45 -13.49
N LEU A 32 4.27 3.52 -13.76
CA LEU A 32 5.09 4.22 -12.77
C LEU A 32 6.15 3.30 -12.14
N ALA A 33 6.72 2.41 -12.94
CA ALA A 33 7.78 1.50 -12.48
C ALA A 33 8.93 2.28 -11.85
N GLY A 34 9.51 1.73 -10.80
CA GLY A 34 10.61 2.37 -10.08
C GLY A 34 10.18 3.27 -8.93
N ARG A 35 8.91 3.70 -8.91
CA ARG A 35 8.40 4.51 -7.81
C ARG A 35 8.13 3.61 -6.60
N TRP A 36 8.28 4.18 -5.42
CA TRP A 36 8.03 3.45 -4.18
C TRP A 36 6.62 3.73 -3.66
N GLU A 37 6.03 2.76 -3.00
CA GLU A 37 4.66 2.86 -2.49
C GLU A 37 4.49 2.00 -1.24
N PHE A 38 3.43 2.28 -0.51
CA PHE A 38 3.05 1.40 0.59
C PHE A 38 2.44 0.12 0.00
N PRO A 39 2.75 -1.06 0.57
CA PRO A 39 2.24 -2.31 0.01
C PRO A 39 0.73 -2.41 0.12
N GLY A 40 0.11 -3.02 -0.86
CA GLY A 40 -1.33 -3.19 -0.94
C GLY A 40 -1.75 -3.50 -2.36
N GLY A 41 -3.02 -3.31 -2.67
CA GLY A 41 -3.53 -3.57 -3.99
C GLY A 41 -5.02 -3.35 -4.09
N LYS A 42 -5.59 -3.75 -5.23
CA LYS A 42 -7.00 -3.57 -5.51
C LYS A 42 -7.85 -4.51 -4.67
N LEU A 43 -8.97 -3.99 -4.18
CA LEU A 43 -9.97 -4.82 -3.55
C LEU A 43 -10.76 -5.56 -4.62
N ASP A 44 -11.12 -6.81 -4.34
CA ASP A 44 -12.03 -7.55 -5.19
C ASP A 44 -13.45 -7.05 -4.97
N ASP A 45 -14.34 -7.28 -5.93
CA ASP A 45 -15.72 -6.85 -5.81
C ASP A 45 -16.36 -7.45 -4.56
N GLY A 46 -16.93 -6.57 -3.73
CA GLY A 46 -17.58 -6.99 -2.50
C GLY A 46 -16.65 -7.36 -1.36
N GLU A 47 -15.35 -7.21 -1.56
CA GLU A 47 -14.38 -7.55 -0.52
C GLU A 47 -14.30 -6.45 0.55
N GLU A 48 -14.33 -6.86 1.82
CA GLU A 48 -14.16 -5.92 2.91
C GLU A 48 -12.72 -5.43 2.96
N ALA A 49 -12.53 -4.16 3.35
CA ALA A 49 -11.21 -3.54 3.33
C ALA A 49 -10.15 -4.29 4.13
N PHE A 50 -10.46 -4.67 5.38
CA PHE A 50 -9.49 -5.40 6.20
C PHE A 50 -9.12 -6.75 5.59
N ALA A 51 -10.12 -7.48 5.11
CA ALA A 51 -9.89 -8.79 4.48
C ALA A 51 -9.03 -8.65 3.22
N GLY A 52 -9.30 -7.62 2.43
CA GLY A 52 -8.52 -7.33 1.23
C GLY A 52 -7.09 -6.94 1.56
N LEU A 53 -6.89 -6.14 2.59
CA LEU A 53 -5.55 -5.78 3.06
C LEU A 53 -4.77 -7.03 3.45
N ALA A 54 -5.38 -7.89 4.27
CA ALA A 54 -4.72 -9.12 4.72
C ALA A 54 -4.37 -10.02 3.54
N ARG A 55 -5.28 -10.14 2.58
CA ARG A 55 -5.06 -10.94 1.38
C ARG A 55 -3.91 -10.38 0.54
N GLU A 56 -3.93 -9.08 0.26
CA GLU A 56 -2.90 -8.44 -0.56
C GLU A 56 -1.53 -8.54 0.08
N LEU A 57 -1.42 -8.31 1.38
CA LEU A 57 -0.12 -8.38 2.04
C LEU A 57 0.41 -9.79 2.10
N ARG A 58 -0.48 -10.79 2.17
CA ARG A 58 -0.05 -12.19 2.10
C ARG A 58 0.45 -12.52 0.70
N GLU A 59 -0.27 -12.08 -0.33
CA GLU A 59 0.11 -12.36 -1.71
C GLU A 59 1.41 -11.66 -2.11
N GLU A 60 1.58 -10.41 -1.71
CA GLU A 60 2.74 -9.63 -2.13
C GLU A 60 3.96 -9.82 -1.27
N LEU A 61 3.79 -10.02 0.03
CA LEU A 61 4.89 -10.02 0.99
C LEU A 61 5.03 -11.33 1.77
N GLY A 62 4.01 -12.18 1.76
CA GLY A 62 4.03 -13.41 2.52
C GLY A 62 3.82 -13.21 4.01
N VAL A 63 3.25 -12.09 4.43
CA VAL A 63 3.00 -11.84 5.85
C VAL A 63 1.54 -12.10 6.20
N ALA A 64 1.29 -12.46 7.45
CA ALA A 64 -0.04 -12.67 7.98
C ALA A 64 -0.42 -11.49 8.85
N VAL A 65 -1.50 -10.81 8.49
CA VAL A 65 -2.00 -9.65 9.22
C VAL A 65 -3.06 -10.10 10.23
N ALA A 66 -2.81 -9.82 11.49
CA ALA A 66 -3.73 -10.19 12.56
C ALA A 66 -4.60 -9.02 13.00
N ALA A 67 -4.10 -7.80 12.95
CA ALA A 67 -4.86 -6.62 13.34
C ALA A 67 -4.34 -5.38 12.62
N ALA A 68 -5.25 -4.46 12.32
CA ALA A 68 -4.91 -3.20 11.67
C ALA A 68 -5.96 -2.17 12.01
N GLU A 69 -5.58 -0.90 11.94
CA GLU A 69 -6.48 0.23 12.19
C GLU A 69 -6.50 1.17 10.99
N PRO A 70 -7.68 1.68 10.60
CA PRO A 70 -7.73 2.64 9.50
C PRO A 70 -7.00 3.94 9.86
N LEU A 71 -6.26 4.49 8.91
CA LEU A 71 -5.53 5.74 9.09
C LEU A 71 -6.17 6.88 8.31
N ILE A 72 -6.32 6.71 7.00
CA ILE A 72 -6.87 7.74 6.12
C ILE A 72 -7.46 7.08 4.88
N ARG A 73 -8.54 7.67 4.36
CA ARG A 73 -9.14 7.24 3.10
C ARG A 73 -9.36 8.46 2.25
N TYR A 74 -8.87 8.43 1.02
CA TYR A 74 -8.97 9.58 0.12
C TYR A 74 -8.98 9.09 -1.32
N SER A 75 -9.37 9.98 -2.25
CA SER A 75 -9.34 9.66 -3.67
C SER A 75 -8.22 10.40 -4.36
N HIS A 76 -7.72 9.80 -5.42
CA HIS A 76 -6.73 10.41 -6.30
C HIS A 76 -7.16 10.12 -7.73
N GLN A 77 -7.11 11.14 -8.57
CA GLN A 77 -7.54 10.98 -9.95
C GLN A 77 -6.36 10.75 -10.88
N TYR A 78 -6.44 9.67 -11.65
CA TYR A 78 -5.48 9.35 -12.70
C TYR A 78 -6.21 9.43 -14.04
N GLY A 79 -6.09 10.55 -14.76
CA GLY A 79 -6.81 10.73 -16.01
C GLY A 79 -8.31 10.64 -15.77
N GLU A 80 -8.98 9.65 -16.38
CA GLU A 80 -10.41 9.42 -16.21
C GLU A 80 -10.74 8.44 -15.09
N ARG A 81 -9.71 7.90 -14.43
CA ARG A 81 -9.90 6.93 -13.36
C ARG A 81 -9.84 7.62 -12.01
N VAL A 82 -10.70 7.20 -11.11
CA VAL A 82 -10.68 7.64 -9.73
C VAL A 82 -10.24 6.45 -8.87
N VAL A 83 -9.16 6.64 -8.13
CA VAL A 83 -8.66 5.63 -7.21
C VAL A 83 -8.99 6.05 -5.78
N TRP A 84 -9.79 5.25 -5.09
CA TRP A 84 -10.01 5.42 -3.66
C TRP A 84 -8.94 4.61 -2.94
N LEU A 85 -8.15 5.29 -2.13
CA LEU A 85 -7.08 4.66 -1.38
C LEU A 85 -7.48 4.62 0.09
N ASP A 86 -7.50 3.41 0.63
CA ASP A 86 -7.86 3.15 2.02
C ASP A 86 -6.61 2.67 2.74
N MET A 87 -5.99 3.56 3.51
CA MET A 87 -4.72 3.29 4.17
C MET A 87 -4.93 2.88 5.61
N TRP A 88 -4.26 1.80 5.99
CA TRP A 88 -4.35 1.22 7.32
C TRP A 88 -2.97 1.15 7.95
N VAL A 89 -2.93 1.21 9.29
CA VAL A 89 -1.72 0.90 10.05
C VAL A 89 -1.87 -0.54 10.53
N VAL A 90 -0.92 -1.40 10.17
CA VAL A 90 -0.94 -2.80 10.57
C VAL A 90 -0.33 -2.89 11.96
N THR A 91 -1.16 -3.21 12.96
CA THR A 91 -0.74 -3.20 14.37
C THR A 91 -0.21 -4.55 14.84
N GLU A 92 -0.68 -5.64 14.22
CA GLU A 92 -0.18 -6.98 14.56
C GLU A 92 -0.02 -7.79 13.29
N TRP A 93 1.17 -8.32 13.06
CA TRP A 93 1.46 -9.15 11.89
C TRP A 93 2.60 -10.11 12.21
N SER A 94 2.74 -11.15 11.40
CA SER A 94 3.81 -12.13 11.54
C SER A 94 4.34 -12.55 10.18
N GLY A 95 5.51 -13.15 10.18
CA GLY A 95 6.18 -13.58 8.96
C GLY A 95 7.32 -12.63 8.60
N GLU A 96 8.14 -13.05 7.64
CA GLU A 96 9.25 -12.24 7.13
C GLU A 96 8.83 -11.64 5.80
N PRO A 97 8.69 -10.30 5.69
CA PRO A 97 8.28 -9.71 4.41
C PRO A 97 9.29 -10.00 3.31
N ARG A 98 8.78 -10.38 2.14
CA ARG A 98 9.57 -10.65 0.95
C ARG A 98 8.87 -10.07 -0.27
N GLY A 99 9.63 -9.68 -1.27
CA GLY A 99 9.06 -9.21 -2.53
C GLY A 99 8.65 -10.39 -3.39
N LEU A 100 7.49 -10.99 -3.12
CA LEU A 100 7.04 -12.21 -3.79
C LEU A 100 6.76 -12.02 -5.28
N ASP A 101 6.49 -10.77 -5.71
CA ASP A 101 6.31 -10.46 -7.12
C ASP A 101 7.59 -9.99 -7.78
N GLY A 102 8.73 -10.18 -7.13
CA GLY A 102 10.03 -9.72 -7.63
C GLY A 102 10.30 -8.25 -7.38
N GLN A 103 9.42 -7.56 -6.67
CA GLN A 103 9.62 -6.16 -6.35
C GLN A 103 10.64 -5.99 -5.23
N ALA A 104 11.37 -4.89 -5.24
CA ALA A 104 12.25 -4.54 -4.14
C ALA A 104 11.41 -4.03 -2.97
N ILE A 105 11.85 -4.32 -1.76
CA ILE A 105 11.23 -3.78 -0.54
C ILE A 105 12.32 -3.23 0.35
N LYS A 106 11.99 -2.25 1.18
CA LYS A 106 12.94 -1.73 2.17
C LYS A 106 12.21 -1.09 3.34
N TRP A 107 12.93 -1.04 4.46
CA TRP A 107 12.47 -0.37 5.69
C TRP A 107 13.04 1.03 5.72
N VAL A 108 12.20 2.04 5.97
CA VAL A 108 12.61 3.45 5.94
C VAL A 108 12.11 4.15 7.20
N HIS A 109 12.97 4.97 7.83
CA HIS A 109 12.53 5.80 8.94
C HIS A 109 11.50 6.83 8.44
N LEU A 110 10.50 7.12 9.26
CA LEU A 110 9.44 8.05 8.88
C LEU A 110 9.97 9.41 8.44
N ASN A 111 11.00 9.91 9.11
CA ASN A 111 11.57 11.21 8.75
C ASN A 111 12.30 11.22 7.42
N ARG A 112 12.56 10.05 6.83
CA ARG A 112 13.23 9.94 5.53
C ARG A 112 12.25 9.65 4.38
N LEU A 113 10.98 9.40 4.69
CA LEU A 113 9.99 9.13 3.64
C LEU A 113 9.91 10.24 2.59
N PRO A 114 9.93 11.53 2.96
CA PRO A 114 9.86 12.58 1.94
C PRO A 114 11.02 12.58 0.95
N GLY A 115 12.13 11.97 1.29
CA GLY A 115 13.28 11.85 0.39
C GLY A 115 13.21 10.65 -0.55
N GLU A 116 12.23 9.77 -0.39
CA GLU A 116 12.05 8.63 -1.27
C GLU A 116 11.20 9.02 -2.47
N ASP A 117 11.36 8.29 -3.57
CA ASP A 117 10.60 8.55 -4.79
C ASP A 117 9.21 7.88 -4.67
N ILE A 118 8.36 8.47 -3.83
CA ILE A 118 7.05 7.92 -3.50
C ILE A 118 6.02 8.31 -4.56
N LEU A 119 5.13 7.36 -4.91
CA LEU A 119 4.01 7.62 -5.81
C LEU A 119 3.20 8.81 -5.31
N GLU A 120 2.77 9.66 -6.24
CA GLU A 120 1.96 10.84 -5.90
C GLU A 120 0.70 10.47 -5.12
N ALA A 121 0.06 9.37 -5.48
CA ALA A 121 -1.15 8.93 -4.79
C ALA A 121 -0.92 8.62 -3.33
N ASP A 122 0.31 8.27 -2.94
CA ASP A 122 0.64 7.92 -1.55
C ASP A 122 1.15 9.12 -0.74
N GLN A 123 1.36 10.28 -1.37
CA GLN A 123 1.88 11.45 -0.65
C GLN A 123 1.01 11.89 0.54
N PRO A 124 -0.34 11.90 0.44
CA PRO A 124 -1.16 12.28 1.59
C PRO A 124 -0.96 11.40 2.82
N ILE A 125 -0.52 10.16 2.63
CA ILE A 125 -0.28 9.23 3.73
C ILE A 125 0.89 9.69 4.59
N ILE A 126 1.92 10.24 3.94
CA ILE A 126 3.12 10.71 4.64
C ILE A 126 2.78 11.84 5.61
N GLU A 127 1.78 12.65 5.23
CA GLU A 127 1.36 13.77 6.05
C GLU A 127 0.39 13.39 7.17
N ALA A 128 -0.13 12.17 7.12
CA ALA A 128 -1.14 11.71 8.07
C ALA A 128 -0.55 11.17 9.40
#